data_3d4283e16afec4eee69c3590246e9d7d
#
_entry.id   3d4283e16afec4eee69c3590246e9d7d
#
_cell.length_a   1.000
_cell.length_b   1.000
_cell.length_c   1.000
_cell.angle_alpha   90.00
_cell.angle_beta   90.00
_cell.angle_gamma   90.00
#
_symmetry.space_group_name_H-M   'P 1'
#
loop_
_entity.id
_entity.type
_entity.pdbx_description
1 polymer ?
#
loop_
_entity_poly.entity_id
_entity_poly.type
_entity_poly.pdbx_seq_one_letter_code
_entity_poly.pdbx_strand_id
1 'polypeptide(L)'
;SYEIDTLRLLTVAFGMYGNNGKDDSGGNTILHGADFQDFAYRYRTDNHGKDSWYSINGNIDYQRTSRKNKERMITFSYKINSQPQTSDLYNTYLDIEFDENKPEVIDRLKLKNFHSDGKTNTMEQTFQVDYTTPIGKLHTVETGAKYIFRRNSSDNRLYDAPRGSEDYTYNEDRSSEYRHLNHIISAYAGYTLKYKDFTFKPGLRYEQTIQEVKYLVGPGENFSSDFSDLVPSVSLGIKLGKTQNLRGGYNMRSEER
;
A
#
# COMPACT_ATOMS: atom_id res chain seq x y z
N SER A 1 7.52 19.22 -17.56
CA SER A 1 6.51 19.23 -18.64
C SER A 1 7.18 19.70 -19.95
N TYR A 2 6.78 19.13 -21.05
CA TYR A 2 7.27 19.47 -22.39
C TYR A 2 6.08 19.73 -23.31
N GLU A 3 6.00 20.95 -23.85
CA GLU A 3 5.01 21.34 -24.86
C GLU A 3 5.49 20.87 -26.24
N ILE A 4 4.84 19.80 -26.76
CA ILE A 4 5.14 19.26 -28.08
C ILE A 4 4.70 20.27 -29.16
N ASP A 5 3.53 20.86 -28.94
CA ASP A 5 2.97 21.99 -29.67
C ASP A 5 1.86 22.66 -28.85
N THR A 6 1.21 23.68 -29.41
CA THR A 6 0.13 24.45 -28.73
C THR A 6 -1.10 23.63 -28.31
N LEU A 7 -1.18 22.37 -28.71
CA LEU A 7 -2.30 21.47 -28.46
C LEU A 7 -1.91 20.20 -27.69
N ARG A 8 -0.63 19.91 -27.58
CA ARG A 8 -0.12 18.67 -27.00
C ARG A 8 0.91 18.96 -25.92
N LEU A 9 0.66 18.41 -24.74
CA LEU A 9 1.52 18.52 -23.58
C LEU A 9 1.91 17.12 -23.11
N LEU A 10 3.19 16.93 -22.85
CA LEU A 10 3.74 15.74 -22.19
C LEU A 10 4.31 16.15 -20.84
N THR A 11 3.84 15.53 -19.78
CA THR A 11 4.39 15.70 -18.44
C THR A 11 4.99 14.39 -17.97
N VAL A 12 6.23 14.44 -17.52
CA VAL A 12 6.92 13.30 -16.90
C VAL A 12 7.44 13.76 -15.55
N ALA A 13 7.20 12.98 -14.51
CA ALA A 13 7.80 13.16 -13.22
C ALA A 13 8.32 11.82 -12.70
N PHE A 14 9.43 11.86 -11.99
CA PHE A 14 10.05 10.74 -11.33
C PHE A 14 10.54 11.18 -9.96
N GLY A 15 10.33 10.37 -8.96
CA GLY A 15 10.84 10.56 -7.62
C GLY A 15 11.33 9.24 -7.04
N MET A 16 12.43 9.32 -6.31
CA MET A 16 12.97 8.19 -5.55
C MET A 16 13.54 8.72 -4.25
N TYR A 17 13.20 8.09 -3.16
CA TYR A 17 13.79 8.35 -1.85
C TYR A 17 13.78 7.05 -1.04
N GLY A 18 14.65 6.97 -0.05
CA GLY A 18 14.76 5.79 0.78
C GLY A 18 15.73 6.00 1.91
N ASN A 19 15.83 5.00 2.75
CA ASN A 19 16.76 4.96 3.88
C ASN A 19 17.31 3.56 4.07
N ASN A 20 18.56 3.50 4.56
CA ASN A 20 19.18 2.28 5.05
C ASN A 20 19.55 2.53 6.51
N GLY A 21 19.08 1.67 7.38
CA GLY A 21 19.33 1.71 8.81
C GLY A 21 20.12 0.50 9.29
N LYS A 22 20.77 0.68 10.42
CA LYS A 22 21.26 -0.40 11.28
C LYS A 22 20.72 -0.13 12.66
N ASP A 23 20.25 -1.18 13.31
CA ASP A 23 19.76 -1.13 14.67
C ASP A 23 20.49 -2.20 15.49
N ASP A 24 21.15 -1.73 16.54
CA ASP A 24 21.78 -2.59 17.53
C ASP A 24 21.08 -2.30 18.85
N SER A 25 20.34 -3.27 19.35
CA SER A 25 19.54 -3.11 20.56
C SER A 25 19.66 -4.35 21.45
N GLY A 26 19.47 -4.14 22.74
CA GLY A 26 19.52 -5.23 23.71
C GLY A 26 18.61 -4.96 24.88
N GLY A 27 18.24 -6.00 25.59
CA GLY A 27 17.39 -5.90 26.75
C GLY A 27 17.63 -7.00 27.76
N ASN A 28 17.34 -6.69 29.03
CA ASN A 28 17.35 -7.68 30.10
C ASN A 28 15.92 -8.02 30.49
N THR A 29 15.60 -9.30 30.53
CA THR A 29 14.34 -9.83 31.05
C THR A 29 14.60 -10.57 32.34
N ILE A 30 13.87 -10.19 33.37
CA ILE A 30 13.90 -10.86 34.69
C ILE A 30 12.46 -11.17 35.05
N LEU A 31 12.16 -12.42 35.36
CA LEU A 31 10.87 -12.84 35.86
C LEU A 31 11.00 -13.34 37.31
N HIS A 32 10.12 -12.84 38.14
CA HIS A 32 9.92 -13.29 39.52
C HIS A 32 8.57 -13.97 39.66
N GLY A 33 8.41 -14.80 40.68
CA GLY A 33 7.11 -15.32 41.08
C GLY A 33 6.14 -14.21 41.52
N ALA A 34 4.89 -14.60 41.78
CA ALA A 34 3.81 -13.65 42.07
C ALA A 34 4.06 -12.76 43.33
N ASP A 35 4.87 -13.24 44.26
CA ASP A 35 5.25 -12.54 45.49
C ASP A 35 6.55 -11.75 45.38
N PHE A 36 7.17 -11.71 44.18
CA PHE A 36 8.48 -11.10 43.92
C PHE A 36 9.65 -11.64 44.75
N GLN A 37 9.45 -12.70 45.53
CA GLN A 37 10.49 -13.32 46.33
C GLN A 37 11.22 -14.43 45.58
N ASP A 38 10.49 -15.15 44.75
CA ASP A 38 11.02 -16.25 43.98
C ASP A 38 11.55 -15.77 42.62
N PHE A 39 12.83 -15.99 42.40
CA PHE A 39 13.44 -15.83 41.07
C PHE A 39 13.01 -17.00 40.19
N ALA A 40 12.50 -16.70 38.98
CA ALA A 40 12.10 -17.73 38.01
C ALA A 40 13.14 -17.87 36.90
N TYR A 41 13.47 -16.79 36.23
CA TYR A 41 14.52 -16.77 35.20
C TYR A 41 14.95 -15.34 34.88
N ARG A 42 16.13 -15.23 34.28
CA ARG A 42 16.56 -14.03 33.59
C ARG A 42 17.34 -14.37 32.32
N TYR A 43 17.31 -13.49 31.37
CA TYR A 43 18.14 -13.55 30.18
C TYR A 43 18.37 -12.14 29.62
N ARG A 44 19.41 -12.03 28.80
CA ARG A 44 19.68 -10.86 27.98
C ARG A 44 19.39 -11.18 26.54
N THR A 45 18.77 -10.25 25.81
CA THR A 45 18.66 -10.31 24.36
C THR A 45 19.66 -9.34 23.74
N ASP A 46 20.24 -9.73 22.61
CA ASP A 46 21.08 -8.91 21.76
C ASP A 46 20.57 -9.01 20.33
N ASN A 47 20.23 -7.86 19.77
CA ASN A 47 19.60 -7.74 18.45
C ASN A 47 20.49 -6.92 17.55
N HIS A 48 20.80 -7.46 16.37
CA HIS A 48 21.51 -6.77 15.30
C HIS A 48 20.63 -6.76 14.06
N GLY A 49 20.21 -5.57 13.64
CA GLY A 49 19.31 -5.39 12.52
C GLY A 49 19.90 -4.53 11.41
N LYS A 50 19.47 -4.81 10.19
CA LYS A 50 19.67 -3.94 9.02
C LYS A 50 18.37 -3.85 8.27
N ASP A 51 17.91 -2.61 8.06
CA ASP A 51 16.72 -2.32 7.31
C ASP A 51 17.03 -1.42 6.14
N SER A 52 16.37 -1.66 5.03
CA SER A 52 16.36 -0.72 3.92
C SER A 52 14.96 -0.61 3.34
N TRP A 53 14.57 0.59 3.00
CA TRP A 53 13.33 0.84 2.30
C TRP A 53 13.50 1.94 1.27
N TYR A 54 12.78 1.80 0.18
CA TYR A 54 12.75 2.77 -0.90
C TYR A 54 11.31 3.07 -1.29
N SER A 55 11.08 4.31 -1.73
CA SER A 55 9.85 4.70 -2.40
C SER A 55 10.22 5.22 -3.77
N ILE A 56 9.69 4.55 -4.78
CA ILE A 56 9.93 4.88 -6.20
C ILE A 56 8.57 5.27 -6.77
N ASN A 57 8.46 6.46 -7.30
CA ASN A 57 7.24 6.94 -7.93
C ASN A 57 7.54 7.57 -9.29
N GLY A 58 6.63 7.40 -10.22
CA GLY A 58 6.74 7.97 -11.55
C GLY A 58 5.36 8.21 -12.16
N ASN A 59 5.24 9.26 -12.95
CA ASN A 59 4.06 9.48 -13.76
C ASN A 59 4.43 10.03 -15.14
N ILE A 60 3.61 9.63 -16.12
CA ILE A 60 3.66 10.15 -17.49
C ILE A 60 2.23 10.53 -17.86
N ASP A 61 2.01 11.79 -18.19
CA ASP A 61 0.72 12.30 -18.63
C ASP A 61 0.87 12.89 -20.03
N TYR A 62 0.09 12.40 -20.98
CA TYR A 62 -0.03 12.98 -22.31
C TYR A 62 -1.41 13.57 -22.47
N GLN A 63 -1.43 14.87 -22.75
CA GLN A 63 -2.65 15.64 -22.94
C GLN A 63 -2.72 16.17 -24.36
N ARG A 64 -3.90 16.04 -24.99
CA ARG A 64 -4.18 16.62 -26.29
C ARG A 64 -5.48 17.38 -26.27
N THR A 65 -5.43 18.67 -26.67
CA THR A 65 -6.59 19.53 -26.83
C THR A 65 -7.01 19.64 -28.30
N SER A 66 -8.27 19.96 -28.54
CA SER A 66 -8.79 20.14 -29.89
C SER A 66 -8.48 21.54 -30.45
N ARG A 67 -8.11 21.63 -31.74
CA ARG A 67 -7.93 22.92 -32.43
C ARG A 67 -9.21 23.77 -32.47
N LYS A 68 -10.39 23.11 -32.61
CA LYS A 68 -11.68 23.82 -32.74
C LYS A 68 -12.23 24.29 -31.38
N ASN A 69 -11.92 23.58 -30.32
CA ASN A 69 -12.36 23.88 -28.96
C ASN A 69 -11.33 23.43 -27.95
N LYS A 70 -10.64 24.35 -27.31
CA LYS A 70 -9.57 24.05 -26.33
C LYS A 70 -10.06 23.38 -25.05
N GLU A 71 -11.36 23.45 -24.76
CA GLU A 71 -11.97 22.74 -23.62
C GLU A 71 -12.20 21.25 -23.93
N ARG A 72 -12.17 20.87 -25.23
CA ARG A 72 -12.21 19.44 -25.62
C ARG A 72 -10.82 18.84 -25.52
N MET A 73 -10.69 17.86 -24.66
CA MET A 73 -9.40 17.33 -24.26
C MET A 73 -9.45 15.82 -24.08
N ILE A 74 -8.38 15.13 -24.46
CA ILE A 74 -8.10 13.75 -24.08
C ILE A 74 -6.78 13.73 -23.31
N THR A 75 -6.76 12.95 -22.21
CA THR A 75 -5.56 12.74 -21.39
C THR A 75 -5.32 11.23 -21.25
N PHE A 76 -4.08 10.83 -21.44
CA PHE A 76 -3.58 9.49 -21.12
C PHE A 76 -2.59 9.64 -19.97
N SER A 77 -2.84 8.91 -18.89
CA SER A 77 -2.01 8.92 -17.70
C SER A 77 -1.51 7.54 -17.36
N TYR A 78 -0.24 7.44 -17.06
CA TYR A 78 0.36 6.26 -16.44
C TYR A 78 1.07 6.68 -15.14
N LYS A 79 0.81 5.96 -14.07
CA LYS A 79 1.47 6.15 -12.78
C LYS A 79 2.01 4.84 -12.27
N ILE A 80 3.18 4.88 -11.67
CA ILE A 80 3.77 3.76 -10.94
C ILE A 80 4.21 4.24 -9.56
N ASN A 81 3.94 3.41 -8.55
CA ASN A 81 4.48 3.54 -7.20
C ASN A 81 4.98 2.17 -6.75
N SER A 82 6.19 2.10 -6.20
CA SER A 82 6.77 0.88 -5.66
C SER A 82 7.52 1.18 -4.37
N GLN A 83 7.32 0.33 -3.36
CA GLN A 83 7.90 0.49 -2.02
C GLN A 83 8.57 -0.82 -1.59
N PRO A 84 9.73 -1.18 -2.18
CA PRO A 84 10.51 -2.31 -1.71
C PRO A 84 11.13 -2.02 -0.34
N GLN A 85 11.09 -3.01 0.52
CA GLN A 85 11.69 -3.01 1.85
C GLN A 85 12.38 -4.33 2.11
N THR A 86 13.55 -4.27 2.75
CA THR A 86 14.27 -5.45 3.25
C THR A 86 14.56 -5.26 4.74
N SER A 87 14.51 -6.34 5.49
CA SER A 87 14.86 -6.40 6.91
C SER A 87 15.68 -7.66 7.16
N ASP A 88 16.82 -7.49 7.79
CA ASP A 88 17.73 -8.56 8.18
C ASP A 88 17.97 -8.42 9.69
N LEU A 89 17.51 -9.37 10.49
CA LEU A 89 17.54 -9.28 11.95
C LEU A 89 18.09 -10.56 12.56
N TYR A 90 19.14 -10.42 13.36
CA TYR A 90 19.66 -11.44 14.25
C TYR A 90 19.23 -11.16 15.68
N ASN A 91 18.67 -12.17 16.34
CA ASN A 91 18.34 -12.12 17.76
C ASN A 91 19.08 -13.24 18.50
N THR A 92 19.81 -12.86 19.53
CA THR A 92 20.60 -13.77 20.34
C THR A 92 20.17 -13.68 21.80
N TYR A 93 19.99 -14.83 22.44
CA TYR A 93 19.74 -14.94 23.86
C TYR A 93 21.02 -15.28 24.60
N LEU A 94 21.38 -14.43 25.56
CA LEU A 94 22.61 -14.50 26.34
C LEU A 94 22.31 -14.52 27.82
N ASP A 95 23.29 -14.93 28.65
CA ASP A 95 23.25 -14.84 30.11
C ASP A 95 21.97 -15.45 30.68
N ILE A 96 21.56 -16.62 30.20
CA ILE A 96 20.33 -17.28 30.60
C ILE A 96 20.56 -17.97 31.93
N GLU A 97 19.85 -17.50 32.96
CA GLU A 97 19.80 -18.11 34.28
C GLU A 97 18.36 -18.46 34.63
N PHE A 98 18.15 -19.53 35.35
CA PHE A 98 16.85 -20.01 35.80
C PHE A 98 16.97 -20.76 37.13
N ASP A 99 15.84 -20.91 37.81
CA ASP A 99 15.77 -21.73 39.04
C ASP A 99 15.98 -23.19 38.68
N GLU A 100 17.10 -23.80 39.08
CA GLU A 100 17.45 -25.17 38.79
C GLU A 100 16.42 -26.17 39.38
N ASN A 101 15.64 -25.77 40.38
CA ASN A 101 14.56 -26.56 40.94
C ASN A 101 13.29 -26.58 40.07
N LYS A 102 13.21 -25.71 39.05
CA LYS A 102 12.07 -25.54 38.14
C LYS A 102 12.52 -25.51 36.67
N PRO A 103 13.23 -26.53 36.16
CA PRO A 103 13.80 -26.51 34.79
C PRO A 103 12.73 -26.40 33.70
N GLU A 104 11.51 -26.88 33.98
CA GLU A 104 10.39 -26.76 33.04
C GLU A 104 10.02 -25.34 32.65
N VAL A 105 10.39 -24.34 33.46
CA VAL A 105 10.12 -22.92 33.16
C VAL A 105 10.92 -22.46 31.95
N ILE A 106 12.22 -22.79 31.90
CA ILE A 106 13.08 -22.41 30.80
C ILE A 106 12.78 -23.23 29.53
N ASP A 107 12.39 -24.48 29.67
CA ASP A 107 12.01 -25.32 28.54
C ASP A 107 10.73 -24.85 27.86
N ARG A 108 9.77 -24.31 28.63
CA ARG A 108 8.54 -23.71 28.10
C ARG A 108 8.80 -22.46 27.27
N LEU A 109 9.83 -21.69 27.59
CA LEU A 109 10.19 -20.45 26.87
C LEU A 109 10.73 -20.73 25.47
N LYS A 110 11.23 -21.95 25.21
CA LYS A 110 11.78 -22.40 23.90
C LYS A 110 12.71 -21.36 23.29
N LEU A 111 13.55 -20.71 24.12
CA LEU A 111 14.47 -19.67 23.66
C LEU A 111 15.47 -20.25 22.66
N LYS A 112 15.40 -19.78 21.44
CA LYS A 112 16.34 -20.11 20.35
C LYS A 112 16.80 -18.82 19.73
N ASN A 113 18.09 -18.76 19.42
CA ASN A 113 18.58 -17.70 18.56
C ASN A 113 17.88 -17.79 17.22
N PHE A 114 17.61 -16.67 16.59
CA PHE A 114 17.02 -16.67 15.25
C PHE A 114 17.62 -15.57 14.37
N HIS A 115 17.60 -15.86 13.08
CA HIS A 115 17.87 -14.91 12.01
C HIS A 115 16.61 -14.79 11.16
N SER A 116 16.16 -13.57 10.90
CA SER A 116 15.02 -13.25 10.06
C SER A 116 15.47 -12.45 8.85
N ASP A 117 15.28 -12.99 7.63
CA ASP A 117 15.49 -12.31 6.34
C ASP A 117 14.10 -12.00 5.76
N GLY A 118 13.71 -10.74 5.79
CA GLY A 118 12.42 -10.26 5.35
C GLY A 118 12.52 -9.38 4.10
N LYS A 119 11.64 -9.62 3.13
CA LYS A 119 11.51 -8.82 1.91
C LYS A 119 10.05 -8.54 1.65
N THR A 120 9.69 -7.26 1.57
CA THR A 120 8.33 -6.84 1.22
C THR A 120 8.37 -5.87 0.04
N ASN A 121 7.33 -5.88 -0.77
CA ASN A 121 7.15 -4.88 -1.80
C ASN A 121 5.66 -4.63 -2.03
N THR A 122 5.27 -3.36 -1.98
CA THR A 122 3.97 -2.86 -2.44
C THR A 122 4.20 -2.11 -3.73
N MET A 123 3.57 -2.58 -4.82
CA MET A 123 3.64 -1.95 -6.14
C MET A 123 2.23 -1.65 -6.64
N GLU A 124 2.01 -0.42 -7.07
CA GLU A 124 0.79 0.00 -7.75
C GLU A 124 1.12 0.62 -9.11
N GLN A 125 0.39 0.19 -10.14
CA GLN A 125 0.43 0.78 -11.47
C GLN A 125 -0.99 1.22 -11.85
N THR A 126 -1.11 2.43 -12.35
CA THR A 126 -2.40 3.00 -12.79
C THR A 126 -2.29 3.45 -14.23
N PHE A 127 -3.21 2.96 -15.06
CA PHE A 127 -3.45 3.43 -16.41
C PHE A 127 -4.81 4.14 -16.44
N GLN A 128 -4.87 5.34 -16.99
CA GLN A 128 -6.09 6.12 -17.04
C GLN A 128 -6.21 6.86 -18.37
N VAL A 129 -7.42 6.89 -18.89
CA VAL A 129 -7.79 7.68 -20.07
C VAL A 129 -9.00 8.53 -19.72
N ASP A 130 -8.89 9.84 -19.90
CA ASP A 130 -9.95 10.80 -19.66
C ASP A 130 -10.28 11.53 -20.96
N TYR A 131 -11.56 11.74 -21.21
CA TYR A 131 -12.03 12.55 -22.29
C TYR A 131 -13.07 13.54 -21.79
N THR A 132 -12.83 14.82 -22.06
CA THR A 132 -13.73 15.92 -21.72
C THR A 132 -14.16 16.60 -23.01
N THR A 133 -15.46 16.85 -23.15
CA THR A 133 -16.01 17.59 -24.29
C THR A 133 -17.14 18.51 -23.88
N PRO A 134 -17.07 19.81 -24.18
CA PRO A 134 -18.20 20.71 -24.05
C PRO A 134 -19.22 20.47 -25.14
N ILE A 135 -20.49 20.57 -24.79
CA ILE A 135 -21.66 20.50 -25.67
C ILE A 135 -22.39 21.84 -25.56
N GLY A 136 -22.17 22.72 -26.53
CA GLY A 136 -22.66 24.10 -26.45
C GLY A 136 -21.92 24.91 -25.38
N LYS A 137 -22.62 25.87 -24.74
CA LYS A 137 -22.02 26.80 -23.76
C LYS A 137 -22.27 26.40 -22.30
N LEU A 138 -23.23 25.52 -22.07
CA LEU A 138 -23.73 25.21 -20.72
C LEU A 138 -23.38 23.80 -20.26
N HIS A 139 -23.05 22.91 -21.17
CA HIS A 139 -22.94 21.48 -20.91
C HIS A 139 -21.50 21.00 -21.14
N THR A 140 -21.02 20.15 -20.26
CA THR A 140 -19.76 19.44 -20.43
C THR A 140 -19.97 17.98 -20.09
N VAL A 141 -19.48 17.09 -20.94
CA VAL A 141 -19.44 15.63 -20.69
C VAL A 141 -17.99 15.25 -20.43
N GLU A 142 -17.80 14.48 -19.36
CA GLU A 142 -16.54 13.88 -18.97
C GLU A 142 -16.72 12.36 -18.96
N THR A 143 -15.83 11.60 -19.56
CA THR A 143 -15.82 10.14 -19.50
C THR A 143 -14.40 9.62 -19.44
N GLY A 144 -14.24 8.45 -18.89
CA GLY A 144 -12.94 7.85 -18.81
C GLY A 144 -12.96 6.39 -18.39
N ALA A 145 -11.81 5.79 -18.46
CA ALA A 145 -11.54 4.45 -17.97
C ALA A 145 -10.24 4.45 -17.18
N LYS A 146 -10.20 3.63 -16.14
CA LYS A 146 -9.05 3.49 -15.26
C LYS A 146 -8.82 2.02 -14.96
N TYR A 147 -7.56 1.60 -15.04
CA TYR A 147 -7.10 0.30 -14.61
C TYR A 147 -6.01 0.49 -13.56
N ILE A 148 -6.19 -0.16 -12.40
CA ILE A 148 -5.20 -0.20 -11.34
C ILE A 148 -4.77 -1.65 -11.16
N PHE A 149 -3.47 -1.85 -11.17
CA PHE A 149 -2.84 -3.10 -10.80
C PHE A 149 -2.05 -2.90 -9.52
N ARG A 150 -2.40 -3.64 -8.45
CA ARG A 150 -1.67 -3.67 -7.19
C ARG A 150 -1.08 -5.04 -6.95
N ARG A 151 0.17 -5.07 -6.53
CA ARG A 151 0.85 -6.28 -6.09
C ARG A 151 1.50 -6.00 -4.74
N ASN A 152 1.07 -6.72 -3.73
CA ASN A 152 1.72 -6.79 -2.44
C ASN A 152 2.38 -8.15 -2.31
N SER A 153 3.66 -8.18 -1.96
CA SER A 153 4.41 -9.42 -1.72
C SER A 153 5.18 -9.31 -0.42
N SER A 154 5.23 -10.40 0.31
CA SER A 154 6.04 -10.56 1.51
C SER A 154 6.71 -11.92 1.45
N ASP A 155 8.01 -11.95 1.67
CA ASP A 155 8.83 -13.15 1.85
C ASP A 155 9.61 -12.93 3.15
N ASN A 156 9.28 -13.69 4.18
CA ASN A 156 9.95 -13.66 5.48
C ASN A 156 10.47 -15.06 5.80
N ARG A 157 11.77 -15.20 5.78
CA ARG A 157 12.48 -16.44 6.06
C ARG A 157 13.08 -16.41 7.43
N LEU A 158 12.72 -17.35 8.24
CA LEU A 158 13.22 -17.49 9.61
C LEU A 158 14.13 -18.70 9.72
N TYR A 159 15.25 -18.49 10.37
CA TYR A 159 16.25 -19.51 10.67
C TYR A 159 16.43 -19.56 12.17
N ASP A 160 16.33 -20.74 12.75
CA ASP A 160 16.56 -20.97 14.18
C ASP A 160 17.96 -21.54 14.41
N ALA A 161 18.62 -21.14 15.48
CA ALA A 161 19.83 -21.74 15.97
C ALA A 161 19.69 -22.15 17.45
N PRO A 162 20.32 -23.27 17.87
CA PRO A 162 20.44 -23.60 19.28
C PRO A 162 21.10 -22.46 20.06
N ARG A 163 20.77 -22.33 21.32
CA ARG A 163 21.45 -21.37 22.22
C ARG A 163 22.97 -21.60 22.23
N GLY A 164 23.73 -20.52 22.10
CA GLY A 164 25.19 -20.55 22.07
C GLY A 164 25.79 -21.11 20.77
N SER A 165 24.97 -21.29 19.73
CA SER A 165 25.41 -21.67 18.38
C SER A 165 25.02 -20.61 17.36
N GLU A 166 25.81 -20.52 16.30
CA GLU A 166 25.53 -19.73 15.10
C GLU A 166 25.10 -20.62 13.91
N ASP A 167 24.80 -21.90 14.18
CA ASP A 167 24.33 -22.84 13.16
C ASP A 167 22.84 -22.64 12.89
N TYR A 168 22.54 -21.64 12.07
CA TYR A 168 21.17 -21.27 11.71
C TYR A 168 20.58 -22.26 10.71
N THR A 169 19.45 -22.87 11.08
CA THR A 169 18.70 -23.80 10.24
C THR A 169 17.36 -23.19 9.86
N TYR A 170 17.01 -23.26 8.58
CA TYR A 170 15.73 -22.77 8.07
C TYR A 170 14.55 -23.42 8.78
N ASN A 171 13.61 -22.58 9.22
CA ASN A 171 12.38 -23.01 9.90
C ASN A 171 11.17 -22.65 9.04
N GLU A 172 10.65 -23.63 8.32
CA GLU A 172 9.51 -23.45 7.41
C GLU A 172 8.23 -23.07 8.18
N ASP A 173 7.99 -23.68 9.35
CA ASP A 173 6.80 -23.42 10.17
C ASP A 173 6.69 -21.98 10.67
N ARG A 174 7.83 -21.29 10.78
CA ARG A 174 7.94 -19.90 11.24
C ARG A 174 8.17 -18.93 10.08
N SER A 175 8.35 -19.42 8.88
CA SER A 175 8.55 -18.65 7.67
C SER A 175 7.22 -18.41 6.96
N SER A 176 7.15 -17.35 6.18
CA SER A 176 5.95 -17.04 5.40
C SER A 176 6.29 -16.38 4.08
N GLU A 177 5.67 -16.84 3.01
CA GLU A 177 5.70 -16.14 1.72
C GLU A 177 4.28 -16.03 1.17
N TYR A 178 3.85 -14.81 0.86
CA TYR A 178 2.57 -14.60 0.21
C TYR A 178 2.62 -13.51 -0.86
N ARG A 179 1.66 -13.58 -1.79
CA ARG A 179 1.42 -12.58 -2.84
C ARG A 179 -0.05 -12.25 -2.89
N HIS A 180 -0.34 -10.96 -2.87
CA HIS A 180 -1.68 -10.43 -3.08
C HIS A 180 -1.68 -9.60 -4.36
N LEU A 181 -2.50 -9.99 -5.32
CA LEU A 181 -2.73 -9.31 -6.58
C LEU A 181 -4.13 -8.69 -6.57
N ASN A 182 -4.24 -7.44 -7.00
CA ASN A 182 -5.52 -6.76 -7.08
C ASN A 182 -5.60 -6.01 -8.42
N HIS A 183 -6.64 -6.31 -9.20
CA HIS A 183 -6.95 -5.69 -10.48
C HIS A 183 -8.25 -4.92 -10.34
N ILE A 184 -8.20 -3.59 -10.49
CA ILE A 184 -9.37 -2.74 -10.41
C ILE A 184 -9.58 -2.09 -11.77
N ILE A 185 -10.69 -2.43 -12.42
CA ILE A 185 -11.08 -1.90 -13.72
C ILE A 185 -12.28 -1.00 -13.51
N SER A 186 -12.22 0.24 -13.96
CA SER A 186 -13.33 1.15 -13.83
C SER A 186 -13.60 1.97 -15.09
N ALA A 187 -14.87 2.23 -15.34
CA ALA A 187 -15.35 3.16 -16.36
C ALA A 187 -16.29 4.17 -15.72
N TYR A 188 -16.23 5.42 -16.13
CA TYR A 188 -17.04 6.47 -15.54
C TYR A 188 -17.51 7.48 -16.57
N ALA A 189 -18.65 8.09 -16.27
CA ALA A 189 -19.19 9.20 -17.01
C ALA A 189 -19.70 10.27 -16.04
N GLY A 190 -19.44 11.52 -16.37
CA GLY A 190 -19.89 12.69 -15.64
C GLY A 190 -20.50 13.70 -16.60
N TYR A 191 -21.47 14.42 -16.12
CA TYR A 191 -22.09 15.51 -16.86
C TYR A 191 -22.10 16.76 -16.01
N THR A 192 -21.76 17.90 -16.59
CA THR A 192 -21.77 19.19 -15.91
C THR A 192 -22.68 20.13 -16.65
N LEU A 193 -23.71 20.64 -15.94
CA LEU A 193 -24.55 21.75 -16.36
C LEU A 193 -24.12 23.01 -15.61
N LYS A 194 -23.75 24.05 -16.35
CA LYS A 194 -23.51 25.39 -15.82
C LYS A 194 -24.56 26.36 -16.37
N TYR A 195 -25.47 26.80 -15.52
CA TYR A 195 -26.49 27.75 -15.90
C TYR A 195 -26.50 28.94 -14.95
N LYS A 196 -26.10 30.13 -15.45
CA LYS A 196 -25.89 31.35 -14.65
C LYS A 196 -24.95 31.03 -13.46
N ASP A 197 -25.46 31.21 -12.26
CA ASP A 197 -24.74 31.00 -11.00
C ASP A 197 -24.82 29.56 -10.47
N PHE A 198 -25.57 28.71 -11.17
CA PHE A 198 -25.82 27.33 -10.77
C PHE A 198 -24.94 26.34 -11.52
N THR A 199 -24.37 25.37 -10.81
CA THR A 199 -23.62 24.24 -11.37
C THR A 199 -24.21 22.95 -10.82
N PHE A 200 -24.55 22.02 -11.71
CA PHE A 200 -25.00 20.66 -11.37
C PHE A 200 -24.08 19.65 -12.05
N LYS A 201 -23.52 18.72 -11.26
CA LYS A 201 -22.56 17.73 -11.75
C LYS A 201 -22.92 16.34 -11.21
N PRO A 202 -23.80 15.56 -11.89
CA PRO A 202 -23.98 14.14 -11.65
C PRO A 202 -22.85 13.35 -12.28
N GLY A 203 -22.53 12.20 -11.69
CA GLY A 203 -21.56 11.25 -12.21
C GLY A 203 -21.91 9.82 -11.83
N LEU A 204 -21.46 8.88 -12.63
CA LEU A 204 -21.61 7.46 -12.40
C LEU A 204 -20.30 6.77 -12.73
N ARG A 205 -19.88 5.85 -11.85
CA ARG A 205 -18.70 5.00 -12.05
C ARG A 205 -19.10 3.56 -11.81
N TYR A 206 -18.73 2.70 -12.74
CA TYR A 206 -18.73 1.26 -12.56
C TYR A 206 -17.31 0.82 -12.23
N GLU A 207 -17.16 -0.06 -11.27
CA GLU A 207 -15.88 -0.59 -10.84
C GLU A 207 -15.99 -2.10 -10.68
N GLN A 208 -15.03 -2.84 -11.24
CA GLN A 208 -14.84 -4.28 -11.08
C GLN A 208 -13.50 -4.49 -10.39
N THR A 209 -13.52 -5.17 -9.26
CA THR A 209 -12.32 -5.53 -8.50
C THR A 209 -12.16 -7.05 -8.53
N ILE A 210 -10.98 -7.51 -8.93
CA ILE A 210 -10.57 -8.91 -8.94
C ILE A 210 -9.33 -9.02 -8.06
N GLN A 211 -9.39 -9.80 -7.00
CA GLN A 211 -8.28 -10.00 -6.08
C GLN A 211 -7.93 -11.48 -5.95
N GLU A 212 -6.65 -11.74 -5.82
CA GLU A 212 -6.09 -13.08 -5.61
C GLU A 212 -5.01 -13.03 -4.54
N VAL A 213 -5.13 -13.89 -3.54
CA VAL A 213 -4.10 -14.09 -2.52
C VAL A 213 -3.56 -15.50 -2.62
N LYS A 214 -2.23 -15.62 -2.73
CA LYS A 214 -1.50 -16.89 -2.76
C LYS A 214 -0.50 -16.93 -1.63
N TYR A 215 -0.61 -17.98 -0.82
CA TYR A 215 0.40 -18.36 0.16
C TYR A 215 1.32 -19.42 -0.47
N LEU A 216 2.61 -19.15 -0.47
CA LEU A 216 3.64 -20.02 -1.05
C LEU A 216 4.40 -20.75 0.04
N VAL A 217 4.53 -20.16 1.24
CA VAL A 217 5.12 -20.74 2.44
C VAL A 217 4.31 -20.27 3.65
N GLY A 218 4.18 -21.14 4.66
CA GLY A 218 3.52 -20.85 5.93
C GLY A 218 2.01 -21.10 5.96
N PRO A 219 1.38 -20.89 7.12
CA PRO A 219 -0.04 -21.12 7.31
C PRO A 219 -0.86 -20.01 6.63
N GLY A 220 -1.69 -20.38 5.67
CA GLY A 220 -2.61 -19.48 4.98
C GLY A 220 -3.34 -20.21 3.88
N GLU A 221 -4.54 -19.75 3.57
CA GLU A 221 -5.36 -20.31 2.50
C GLU A 221 -5.36 -19.39 1.29
N ASN A 222 -5.15 -20.00 0.12
CA ASN A 222 -5.28 -19.29 -1.13
C ASN A 222 -6.75 -18.94 -1.36
N PHE A 223 -7.02 -17.70 -1.71
CA PHE A 223 -8.36 -17.29 -2.08
C PHE A 223 -8.37 -16.33 -3.25
N SER A 224 -9.49 -16.29 -3.94
CA SER A 224 -9.77 -15.27 -4.94
C SER A 224 -11.18 -14.74 -4.74
N SER A 225 -11.37 -13.48 -5.02
CA SER A 225 -12.67 -12.82 -4.93
C SER A 225 -12.80 -11.85 -6.08
N ASP A 226 -14.02 -11.73 -6.61
CA ASP A 226 -14.36 -10.72 -7.58
C ASP A 226 -15.69 -10.06 -7.18
N PHE A 227 -15.76 -8.75 -7.32
CA PHE A 227 -16.96 -8.00 -7.02
C PHE A 227 -17.03 -6.73 -7.88
N SER A 228 -18.25 -6.23 -8.05
CA SER A 228 -18.47 -5.01 -8.83
C SER A 228 -19.37 -4.04 -8.08
N ASP A 229 -19.06 -2.76 -8.23
CA ASP A 229 -19.80 -1.67 -7.62
C ASP A 229 -20.23 -0.63 -8.64
N LEU A 230 -21.42 -0.08 -8.40
CA LEU A 230 -21.90 1.09 -9.12
C LEU A 230 -21.89 2.29 -8.16
N VAL A 231 -21.08 3.28 -8.48
CA VAL A 231 -20.73 4.39 -7.58
C VAL A 231 -21.31 5.70 -8.15
N PRO A 232 -22.54 6.08 -7.76
CA PRO A 232 -23.10 7.37 -8.13
C PRO A 232 -22.47 8.52 -7.34
N SER A 233 -22.42 9.68 -7.98
CA SER A 233 -21.99 10.93 -7.36
C SER A 233 -22.87 12.08 -7.84
N VAL A 234 -23.02 13.09 -7.01
CA VAL A 234 -23.67 14.34 -7.39
C VAL A 234 -23.01 15.50 -6.69
N SER A 235 -22.79 16.60 -7.41
CA SER A 235 -22.32 17.86 -6.85
C SER A 235 -23.18 19.02 -7.33
N LEU A 236 -23.51 19.89 -6.40
CA LEU A 236 -24.26 21.12 -6.62
C LEU A 236 -23.41 22.32 -6.20
N GLY A 237 -23.44 23.38 -6.98
CA GLY A 237 -22.76 24.64 -6.67
C GLY A 237 -23.63 25.83 -7.04
N ILE A 238 -23.69 26.83 -6.16
CA ILE A 238 -24.41 28.09 -6.37
C ILE A 238 -23.50 29.25 -5.98
N LYS A 239 -23.34 30.21 -6.85
CA LYS A 239 -22.71 31.50 -6.54
C LYS A 239 -23.76 32.43 -5.91
N LEU A 240 -23.56 32.83 -4.68
CA LEU A 240 -24.45 33.69 -3.92
C LEU A 240 -24.09 35.18 -4.05
N GLY A 241 -23.05 35.50 -4.80
CA GLY A 241 -22.57 36.87 -5.00
C GLY A 241 -21.18 36.89 -5.63
N LYS A 242 -20.51 38.04 -5.59
CA LYS A 242 -19.16 38.20 -6.18
C LYS A 242 -18.07 37.39 -5.42
N THR A 243 -18.28 37.16 -4.15
CA THR A 243 -17.26 36.54 -3.24
C THR A 243 -17.73 35.29 -2.50
N GLN A 244 -19.01 34.90 -2.64
CA GLN A 244 -19.60 33.80 -1.89
C GLN A 244 -20.02 32.68 -2.84
N ASN A 245 -19.64 31.44 -2.50
CA ASN A 245 -20.05 30.22 -3.21
C ASN A 245 -20.54 29.19 -2.18
N LEU A 246 -21.68 28.58 -2.43
CA LEU A 246 -22.19 27.43 -1.70
C LEU A 246 -21.97 26.17 -2.55
N ARG A 247 -21.44 25.12 -1.96
CA ARG A 247 -21.27 23.81 -2.62
C ARG A 247 -21.73 22.71 -1.70
N GLY A 248 -22.40 21.72 -2.27
CA GLY A 248 -22.79 20.48 -1.61
C GLY A 248 -22.57 19.32 -2.56
N GLY A 249 -22.33 18.14 -2.02
CA GLY A 249 -22.13 16.95 -2.84
C GLY A 249 -22.35 15.67 -2.06
N TYR A 250 -22.67 14.62 -2.79
CA TYR A 250 -22.78 13.26 -2.33
C TYR A 250 -21.94 12.35 -3.24
N ASN A 251 -21.11 11.53 -2.64
CA ASN A 251 -20.34 10.49 -3.31
C ASN A 251 -20.52 9.18 -2.56
N MET A 252 -20.93 8.13 -3.25
CA MET A 252 -20.69 6.77 -2.79
C MET A 252 -19.22 6.41 -2.96
N ARG A 253 -18.72 5.53 -2.14
CA ARG A 253 -17.40 4.89 -2.32
C ARG A 253 -17.61 3.39 -2.43
N SER A 254 -16.88 2.74 -3.33
CA SER A 254 -16.72 1.30 -3.28
C SER A 254 -15.87 0.97 -2.04
N GLU A 255 -16.34 0.05 -1.22
CA GLU A 255 -15.56 -0.49 -0.11
C GLU A 255 -14.77 -1.68 -0.63
N GLU A 256 -13.46 -1.68 -0.40
CA GLU A 256 -12.65 -2.89 -0.55
C GLU A 256 -13.10 -3.85 0.57
N ARG A 257 -13.80 -4.92 0.20
CA ARG A 257 -14.26 -5.98 1.11
C ARG A 257 -13.23 -7.10 1.17
#